data_b5ac035360b4c8984c9c0bf38eefb5f0
#
_entry.id   b5ac035360b4c8984c9c0bf38eefb5f0
#
_cell.length_a   1.000
_cell.length_b   1.000
_cell.length_c   1.000
_cell.angle_alpha   90.00
_cell.angle_beta   90.00
_cell.angle_gamma   90.00
#
_symmetry.space_group_name_H-M   'P 1'
#
loop_
_entity.id
_entity.type
_entity.pdbx_description
1 polymer ?
#
loop_
_entity_poly.entity_id
_entity_poly.type
_entity_poly.pdbx_seq_one_letter_code
_entity_poly.pdbx_strand_id
1 'polypeptide(L)'
;MQRPQKTSYDDYSQNNRLEAEHYAKVCSAAFIKSGQQDGINLIDRVIDNNNLFKACEKVKANKGAPGIDGMTVDELFGHVSKYLNHLKRKLREGSYEPLPVKRVSIPKPDGTKRKLGIPCVRDRMVQQAIYQVIGGVIDPYFSESSFGFRPKRNQHQAIEKSKKYYEQGYKVAVDCDLKSYFDTINHQKLMEYLKVFIQDRVILKLIWKFLKCGILEDGLTKSTESGAPQGGVLSPILSNIYLNQLDIELTKRGHRFVRFADDFCIYVKSKRAGQRVLESITSYLEKELKLTVNHTKSKVGSPTKLKFLGFCIQGSPNGVGCRPHHSAKKRFKSKLKNITRRNRSGKFQDIVKEINRVTVGWINYYGISFMKMFIQELTKWLNHRLRQIIWKRWKKTKTKYHQLRRLGIKHEEAWRVANSRKGYWRVSRSKTLQKAIKIKTLNKWGLKDLNHLYERRYLSY
;
A
#
# COMPACT_ATOMS: atom_id res chain seq x y z
N MET A 1 42.51 -13.34 -16.78
CA MET A 1 41.62 -12.97 -15.63
C MET A 1 41.96 -11.57 -15.17
N GLN A 2 41.20 -10.59 -15.65
CA GLN A 2 41.36 -9.19 -15.25
C GLN A 2 40.59 -8.95 -13.95
N ARG A 3 41.25 -8.39 -12.94
CA ARG A 3 40.63 -7.98 -11.68
C ARG A 3 39.69 -6.80 -11.94
N PRO A 4 38.50 -6.76 -11.35
CA PRO A 4 37.63 -5.58 -11.48
C PRO A 4 38.28 -4.38 -10.79
N GLN A 5 38.36 -3.25 -11.49
CA GLN A 5 38.83 -1.98 -10.98
C GLN A 5 38.03 -1.57 -9.74
N LYS A 6 38.74 -1.26 -8.65
CA LYS A 6 38.18 -0.61 -7.47
C LYS A 6 37.77 0.80 -7.87
N THR A 7 36.49 1.07 -8.02
CA THR A 7 35.95 2.44 -8.03
C THR A 7 36.27 3.10 -6.70
N SER A 8 36.96 4.24 -6.74
CA SER A 8 37.46 4.92 -5.57
C SER A 8 36.32 5.54 -4.76
N TYR A 9 36.54 5.70 -3.45
CA TYR A 9 35.59 6.32 -2.51
C TYR A 9 35.25 7.77 -2.91
N ASP A 10 36.12 8.42 -3.65
CA ASP A 10 35.98 9.81 -4.14
C ASP A 10 34.99 9.93 -5.30
N ASP A 11 34.90 8.96 -6.21
CA ASP A 11 33.94 8.93 -7.31
C ASP A 11 32.48 8.84 -6.80
N TYR A 12 32.25 8.12 -5.71
CA TYR A 12 30.92 7.99 -5.10
C TYR A 12 30.48 9.23 -4.34
N SER A 13 31.42 9.97 -3.74
CA SER A 13 31.12 11.22 -3.06
C SER A 13 30.84 12.35 -4.04
N GLN A 14 31.54 12.40 -5.17
CA GLN A 14 31.30 13.35 -6.25
C GLN A 14 29.96 13.14 -6.95
N ASN A 15 29.58 11.91 -7.29
CA ASN A 15 28.28 11.61 -7.90
C ASN A 15 27.10 11.97 -6.98
N ASN A 16 27.21 11.72 -5.67
CA ASN A 16 26.16 12.11 -4.73
C ASN A 16 26.08 13.63 -4.52
N ARG A 17 27.20 14.33 -4.60
CA ARG A 17 27.27 15.80 -4.55
C ARG A 17 26.65 16.41 -5.80
N LEU A 18 26.94 15.86 -6.96
CA LEU A 18 26.37 16.25 -8.25
C LEU A 18 24.84 15.97 -8.31
N GLU A 19 24.36 14.84 -7.77
CA GLU A 19 22.93 14.56 -7.64
C GLU A 19 22.23 15.55 -6.69
N ALA A 20 22.84 15.90 -5.56
CA ALA A 20 22.29 16.86 -4.61
C ALA A 20 22.31 18.29 -5.17
N GLU A 21 23.38 18.69 -5.88
CA GLU A 21 23.49 19.98 -6.57
C GLU A 21 22.55 20.06 -7.77
N HIS A 22 22.41 18.97 -8.54
CA HIS A 22 21.43 18.88 -9.62
C HIS A 22 20.00 18.98 -9.06
N TYR A 23 19.72 18.31 -7.93
CA TYR A 23 18.43 18.37 -7.24
C TYR A 23 18.12 19.79 -6.74
N ALA A 24 19.10 20.48 -6.15
CA ALA A 24 18.96 21.87 -5.71
C ALA A 24 18.80 22.84 -6.90
N LYS A 25 19.53 22.62 -8.00
CA LYS A 25 19.39 23.41 -9.25
C LYS A 25 18.06 23.13 -9.94
N VAL A 26 17.59 21.89 -9.95
CA VAL A 26 16.30 21.50 -10.52
C VAL A 26 15.15 22.09 -9.69
N CYS A 27 15.24 22.10 -8.35
CA CYS A 27 14.28 22.81 -7.50
C CYS A 27 14.27 24.33 -7.76
N SER A 28 15.43 24.96 -7.91
CA SER A 28 15.52 26.40 -8.22
C SER A 28 15.08 26.72 -9.66
N ALA A 29 15.38 25.87 -10.63
CA ALA A 29 14.93 26.04 -12.03
C ALA A 29 13.41 25.82 -12.20
N ALA A 30 12.81 24.97 -11.36
CA ALA A 30 11.36 24.80 -11.32
C ALA A 30 10.64 26.02 -10.77
N PHE A 31 11.25 26.66 -9.76
CA PHE A 31 10.77 27.93 -9.23
C PHE A 31 10.66 29.00 -10.32
N ILE A 32 11.62 29.03 -11.25
CA ILE A 32 11.64 29.96 -12.41
C ILE A 32 10.67 29.53 -13.50
N LYS A 33 10.53 28.22 -13.80
CA LYS A 33 9.69 27.72 -14.89
C LYS A 33 8.19 27.63 -14.56
N SER A 34 7.79 27.40 -13.31
CA SER A 34 6.39 27.33 -12.91
C SER A 34 5.69 28.69 -12.94
N GLY A 35 6.44 29.81 -12.93
CA GLY A 35 5.92 31.17 -13.02
C GLY A 35 5.85 31.72 -14.45
N GLN A 36 6.40 31.03 -15.46
CA GLN A 36 6.55 31.59 -16.82
C GLN A 36 5.87 30.79 -17.94
N GLN A 37 5.21 29.67 -17.68
CA GLN A 37 4.45 28.97 -18.72
C GLN A 37 3.00 29.48 -18.75
N ASP A 38 2.68 30.25 -19.78
CA ASP A 38 1.37 30.57 -20.34
C ASP A 38 0.48 31.60 -19.62
N GLY A 39 0.90 32.38 -18.65
CA GLY A 39 0.05 33.45 -18.06
C GLY A 39 -1.27 32.95 -17.41
N ILE A 40 -1.52 31.65 -17.38
CA ILE A 40 -2.72 31.01 -16.81
C ILE A 40 -2.46 30.66 -15.34
N ASN A 41 -3.22 31.25 -14.44
CA ASN A 41 -3.17 30.90 -13.03
C ASN A 41 -3.50 29.42 -12.81
N LEU A 42 -2.84 28.77 -11.85
CA LEU A 42 -3.13 27.35 -11.52
C LEU A 42 -4.59 27.13 -11.14
N ILE A 43 -5.24 28.11 -10.52
CA ILE A 43 -6.65 28.02 -10.17
C ILE A 43 -7.53 27.87 -11.42
N ASP A 44 -7.22 28.53 -12.53
CA ASP A 44 -8.00 28.42 -13.74
C ASP A 44 -7.91 27.02 -14.35
N ARG A 45 -6.74 26.39 -14.24
CA ARG A 45 -6.57 24.96 -14.61
C ARG A 45 -7.36 24.03 -13.68
N VAL A 46 -7.43 24.34 -12.39
CA VAL A 46 -8.20 23.54 -11.42
C VAL A 46 -9.69 23.59 -11.71
N ILE A 47 -10.22 24.80 -12.02
CA ILE A 47 -11.66 25.00 -12.27
C ILE A 47 -12.06 24.74 -13.72
N ASP A 48 -11.15 24.31 -14.57
CA ASP A 48 -11.48 23.89 -15.95
C ASP A 48 -12.53 22.77 -15.95
N ASN A 49 -13.46 22.83 -16.92
CA ASN A 49 -14.57 21.89 -16.98
C ASN A 49 -14.09 20.44 -17.11
N ASN A 50 -13.12 20.19 -17.99
CA ASN A 50 -12.60 18.84 -18.22
C ASN A 50 -11.88 18.32 -16.98
N ASN A 51 -11.14 19.20 -16.27
CA ASN A 51 -10.47 18.84 -15.05
C ASN A 51 -11.44 18.48 -13.92
N LEU A 52 -12.47 19.30 -13.71
CA LEU A 52 -13.52 19.04 -12.71
C LEU A 52 -14.34 17.79 -13.04
N PHE A 53 -14.66 17.58 -14.32
CA PHE A 53 -15.38 16.38 -14.73
C PHE A 53 -14.55 15.10 -14.51
N LYS A 54 -13.30 15.09 -14.92
CA LYS A 54 -12.35 13.99 -14.65
C LYS A 54 -12.17 13.74 -13.15
N ALA A 55 -12.16 14.79 -12.34
CA ALA A 55 -12.10 14.66 -10.89
C ALA A 55 -13.36 13.99 -10.33
N CYS A 56 -14.53 14.37 -10.81
CA CYS A 56 -15.80 13.76 -10.44
C CYS A 56 -15.86 12.28 -10.81
N GLU A 57 -15.46 11.91 -12.03
CA GLU A 57 -15.38 10.52 -12.49
C GLU A 57 -14.46 9.67 -11.59
N LYS A 58 -13.27 10.20 -11.25
CA LYS A 58 -12.35 9.51 -10.35
C LYS A 58 -12.93 9.29 -8.95
N VAL A 59 -13.61 10.31 -8.39
CA VAL A 59 -14.26 10.18 -7.09
C VAL A 59 -15.39 9.14 -7.15
N LYS A 60 -16.20 9.13 -8.23
CA LYS A 60 -17.22 8.10 -8.47
C LYS A 60 -16.64 6.71 -8.56
N ALA A 61 -15.57 6.52 -9.35
CA ALA A 61 -14.91 5.23 -9.54
C ALA A 61 -14.36 4.64 -8.22
N ASN A 62 -13.97 5.48 -7.26
CA ASN A 62 -13.49 5.06 -5.96
C ASN A 62 -14.60 4.57 -5.01
N LYS A 63 -15.88 4.81 -5.29
CA LYS A 63 -17.06 4.36 -4.52
C LYS A 63 -16.93 4.59 -3.01
N GLY A 64 -16.37 5.74 -2.62
CA GLY A 64 -16.14 6.07 -1.20
C GLY A 64 -17.43 6.40 -0.46
N ALA A 65 -17.46 6.14 0.85
CA ALA A 65 -18.58 6.45 1.72
C ALA A 65 -18.89 7.98 1.77
N PRO A 66 -20.14 8.40 2.05
CA PRO A 66 -20.51 9.83 2.21
C PRO A 66 -19.79 10.48 3.40
N GLY A 67 -19.60 11.79 3.32
CA GLY A 67 -19.08 12.63 4.39
C GLY A 67 -20.11 12.92 5.48
N ILE A 68 -19.96 14.09 6.13
CA ILE A 68 -20.90 14.55 7.16
C ILE A 68 -22.24 15.04 6.57
N ASP A 69 -22.21 15.49 5.32
CA ASP A 69 -23.38 15.95 4.56
C ASP A 69 -24.28 14.82 4.04
N GLY A 70 -23.87 13.57 4.21
CA GLY A 70 -24.61 12.40 3.74
C GLY A 70 -24.62 12.21 2.21
N MET A 71 -24.10 13.16 1.43
CA MET A 71 -24.10 13.10 -0.03
C MET A 71 -23.29 11.91 -0.55
N THR A 72 -23.91 11.12 -1.42
CA THR A 72 -23.25 9.98 -2.09
C THR A 72 -22.50 10.42 -3.35
N VAL A 73 -21.62 9.56 -3.84
CA VAL A 73 -20.86 9.81 -5.09
C VAL A 73 -21.77 9.82 -6.32
N ASP A 74 -22.85 9.05 -6.33
CA ASP A 74 -23.80 8.98 -7.44
C ASP A 74 -24.69 10.22 -7.48
N GLU A 75 -25.12 10.74 -6.34
CA GLU A 75 -25.86 12.02 -6.23
C GLU A 75 -25.02 13.19 -6.72
N LEU A 76 -23.74 13.29 -6.30
CA LEU A 76 -22.86 14.34 -6.82
C LEU A 76 -22.74 14.24 -8.34
N PHE A 77 -22.51 13.04 -8.89
CA PHE A 77 -22.31 12.83 -10.32
C PHE A 77 -23.57 13.19 -11.13
N GLY A 78 -24.77 12.85 -10.63
CA GLY A 78 -26.03 13.16 -11.28
C GLY A 78 -26.36 14.65 -11.33
N HIS A 79 -25.81 15.45 -10.41
CA HIS A 79 -26.13 16.87 -10.29
C HIS A 79 -24.93 17.79 -10.53
N VAL A 80 -23.77 17.25 -10.91
CA VAL A 80 -22.52 18.03 -11.02
C VAL A 80 -22.67 19.26 -11.91
N SER A 81 -23.33 19.15 -13.05
CA SER A 81 -23.54 20.27 -14.00
C SER A 81 -24.28 21.45 -13.37
N LYS A 82 -25.25 21.20 -12.50
CA LYS A 82 -26.02 22.26 -11.82
C LYS A 82 -25.17 23.06 -10.82
N TYR A 83 -24.19 22.41 -10.19
CA TYR A 83 -23.33 23.01 -9.17
C TYR A 83 -22.03 23.61 -9.72
N LEU A 84 -21.61 23.23 -10.93
CA LEU A 84 -20.29 23.59 -11.47
C LEU A 84 -20.05 25.09 -11.51
N ASN A 85 -20.98 25.88 -12.05
CA ASN A 85 -20.80 27.34 -12.18
C ASN A 85 -20.67 28.05 -10.82
N HIS A 86 -21.49 27.64 -9.86
CA HIS A 86 -21.42 28.18 -8.49
C HIS A 86 -20.11 27.75 -7.81
N LEU A 87 -19.72 26.49 -7.96
CA LEU A 87 -18.46 25.96 -7.41
C LEU A 87 -17.25 26.69 -8.00
N LYS A 88 -17.18 26.86 -9.32
CA LYS A 88 -16.12 27.60 -10.01
C LYS A 88 -15.96 29.01 -9.50
N ARG A 89 -17.09 29.73 -9.35
CA ARG A 89 -17.10 31.09 -8.80
C ARG A 89 -16.49 31.09 -7.41
N LYS A 90 -16.98 30.24 -6.49
CA LYS A 90 -16.44 30.12 -5.12
C LYS A 90 -14.96 29.78 -5.08
N LEU A 91 -14.50 28.88 -5.94
CA LEU A 91 -13.09 28.50 -6.02
C LEU A 91 -12.23 29.66 -6.52
N ARG A 92 -12.66 30.37 -7.59
CA ARG A 92 -11.93 31.50 -8.16
C ARG A 92 -11.83 32.68 -7.18
N GLU A 93 -12.91 33.01 -6.47
CA GLU A 93 -12.95 34.05 -5.45
C GLU A 93 -12.25 33.66 -4.14
N GLY A 94 -11.86 32.38 -3.99
CA GLY A 94 -11.30 31.86 -2.74
C GLY A 94 -12.30 31.81 -1.57
N SER A 95 -13.61 31.90 -1.87
CA SER A 95 -14.71 31.84 -0.90
C SER A 95 -15.23 30.44 -0.60
N TYR A 96 -14.63 29.41 -1.24
CA TYR A 96 -14.96 28.01 -0.97
C TYR A 96 -14.53 27.60 0.45
N GLU A 97 -15.48 27.05 1.22
CA GLU A 97 -15.25 26.53 2.57
C GLU A 97 -15.45 25.00 2.59
N PRO A 98 -14.40 24.23 2.87
CA PRO A 98 -14.53 22.79 3.09
C PRO A 98 -15.31 22.46 4.35
N LEU A 99 -16.08 21.38 4.31
CA LEU A 99 -16.78 20.88 5.48
C LEU A 99 -15.84 20.04 6.37
N PRO A 100 -16.13 19.93 7.67
CA PRO A 100 -15.38 19.06 8.56
C PRO A 100 -15.34 17.61 8.10
N VAL A 101 -14.23 16.94 8.37
CA VAL A 101 -14.01 15.54 7.98
C VAL A 101 -14.65 14.59 8.97
N LYS A 102 -15.45 13.63 8.50
CA LYS A 102 -16.08 12.61 9.35
C LYS A 102 -15.03 11.60 9.84
N ARG A 103 -14.84 11.50 11.15
CA ARG A 103 -13.90 10.54 11.75
C ARG A 103 -14.50 9.13 11.82
N VAL A 104 -13.76 8.12 11.37
CA VAL A 104 -14.13 6.71 11.48
C VAL A 104 -12.92 5.90 11.97
N SER A 105 -13.15 5.05 12.96
CA SER A 105 -12.11 4.18 13.53
C SER A 105 -12.15 2.79 12.92
N ILE A 106 -11.02 2.34 12.34
CA ILE A 106 -10.87 0.99 11.78
C ILE A 106 -9.88 0.19 12.65
N PRO A 107 -10.23 -1.05 13.08
CA PRO A 107 -9.34 -1.86 13.89
C PRO A 107 -8.09 -2.28 13.10
N LYS A 108 -6.92 -2.13 13.72
CA LYS A 108 -5.65 -2.65 13.19
C LYS A 108 -5.46 -4.12 13.63
N PRO A 109 -4.59 -4.87 12.94
CA PRO A 109 -4.28 -6.26 13.30
C PRO A 109 -3.64 -6.45 14.68
N ASP A 110 -3.09 -5.39 15.26
CA ASP A 110 -2.48 -5.34 16.60
C ASP A 110 -3.48 -5.00 17.71
N GLY A 111 -4.77 -4.85 17.37
CA GLY A 111 -5.84 -4.47 18.28
C GLY A 111 -6.01 -2.97 18.48
N THR A 112 -5.09 -2.15 18.04
CA THR A 112 -5.23 -0.67 18.06
C THR A 112 -6.19 -0.20 16.98
N LYS A 113 -6.67 1.04 17.06
CA LYS A 113 -7.55 1.64 16.05
C LYS A 113 -6.77 2.59 15.14
N ARG A 114 -7.10 2.57 13.84
CA ARG A 114 -6.66 3.58 12.89
C ARG A 114 -7.80 4.57 12.70
N LYS A 115 -7.53 5.84 12.96
CA LYS A 115 -8.48 6.92 12.76
C LYS A 115 -8.43 7.36 11.30
N LEU A 116 -9.50 7.09 10.53
CA LEU A 116 -9.64 7.60 9.16
C LEU A 116 -10.54 8.82 9.15
N GLY A 117 -10.27 9.76 8.25
CA GLY A 117 -11.13 10.88 7.95
C GLY A 117 -11.81 10.69 6.61
N ILE A 118 -13.13 10.90 6.55
CA ILE A 118 -13.91 10.83 5.32
C ILE A 118 -14.39 12.25 4.99
N PRO A 119 -13.74 12.97 4.04
CA PRO A 119 -14.21 14.26 3.57
C PRO A 119 -15.53 14.12 2.79
N CYS A 120 -16.31 15.18 2.71
CA CYS A 120 -17.50 15.24 1.87
C CYS A 120 -17.17 14.97 0.40
N VAL A 121 -18.13 14.44 -0.35
CA VAL A 121 -17.89 14.05 -1.75
C VAL A 121 -17.48 15.23 -2.62
N ARG A 122 -18.09 16.41 -2.40
CA ARG A 122 -17.70 17.66 -3.07
C ARG A 122 -16.26 18.06 -2.75
N ASP A 123 -15.87 17.99 -1.49
CA ASP A 123 -14.50 18.29 -1.06
C ASP A 123 -13.50 17.34 -1.70
N ARG A 124 -13.83 16.04 -1.79
CA ARG A 124 -12.99 15.05 -2.51
C ARG A 124 -12.83 15.40 -3.98
N MET A 125 -13.90 15.89 -4.64
CA MET A 125 -13.83 16.31 -6.04
C MET A 125 -12.90 17.53 -6.21
N VAL A 126 -13.04 18.54 -5.35
CA VAL A 126 -12.15 19.73 -5.37
C VAL A 126 -10.70 19.33 -5.08
N GLN A 127 -10.46 18.51 -4.06
CA GLN A 127 -9.13 17.98 -3.75
C GLN A 127 -8.54 17.17 -4.93
N GLN A 128 -9.36 16.38 -5.61
CA GLN A 128 -8.95 15.61 -6.78
C GLN A 128 -8.60 16.53 -7.97
N ALA A 129 -9.38 17.60 -8.18
CA ALA A 129 -9.10 18.58 -9.23
C ALA A 129 -7.77 19.31 -8.98
N ILE A 130 -7.51 19.71 -7.74
CA ILE A 130 -6.22 20.29 -7.33
C ILE A 130 -5.09 19.28 -7.56
N TYR A 131 -5.25 18.04 -7.07
CA TYR A 131 -4.23 17.00 -7.24
C TYR A 131 -3.86 16.74 -8.70
N GLN A 132 -4.83 16.73 -9.61
CA GLN A 132 -4.60 16.52 -11.05
C GLN A 132 -3.72 17.61 -11.66
N VAL A 133 -3.82 18.82 -11.18
CA VAL A 133 -3.03 19.96 -11.67
C VAL A 133 -1.65 19.99 -11.03
N ILE A 134 -1.58 19.97 -9.69
CA ILE A 134 -0.29 20.12 -8.99
C ILE A 134 0.57 18.85 -9.01
N GLY A 135 -0.06 17.67 -9.06
CA GLY A 135 0.64 16.39 -8.96
C GLY A 135 1.63 16.16 -10.09
N GLY A 136 1.26 16.50 -11.32
CA GLY A 136 2.13 16.38 -12.48
C GLY A 136 3.33 17.35 -12.44
N VAL A 137 3.14 18.53 -11.83
CA VAL A 137 4.18 19.55 -11.70
C VAL A 137 5.18 19.16 -10.60
N ILE A 138 4.70 18.64 -9.48
CA ILE A 138 5.52 18.39 -8.28
C ILE A 138 6.23 17.02 -8.32
N ASP A 139 5.60 15.98 -8.91
CA ASP A 139 6.16 14.61 -8.88
C ASP A 139 7.59 14.47 -9.41
N PRO A 140 8.01 15.18 -10.49
CA PRO A 140 9.39 15.12 -10.99
C PRO A 140 10.47 15.55 -9.98
N TYR A 141 10.09 16.36 -8.99
CA TYR A 141 11.01 16.87 -7.96
C TYR A 141 11.18 15.95 -6.75
N PHE A 142 10.43 14.86 -6.70
CA PHE A 142 10.62 13.87 -5.63
C PHE A 142 11.81 12.95 -5.92
N SER A 143 12.52 12.57 -4.86
CA SER A 143 13.65 11.67 -4.94
C SER A 143 13.34 10.37 -5.70
N GLU A 144 14.32 9.89 -6.48
CA GLU A 144 14.30 8.57 -7.12
C GLU A 144 14.20 7.41 -6.11
N SER A 145 14.44 7.66 -4.83
CA SER A 145 14.30 6.70 -3.73
C SER A 145 12.92 6.71 -3.08
N SER A 146 12.02 7.60 -3.51
CA SER A 146 10.63 7.71 -3.05
C SER A 146 9.67 7.04 -4.02
N PHE A 147 8.85 6.10 -3.53
CA PHE A 147 7.97 5.26 -4.37
C PHE A 147 6.48 5.33 -3.99
N GLY A 148 6.15 5.66 -2.75
CA GLY A 148 4.76 5.67 -2.27
C GLY A 148 3.97 6.84 -2.81
N PHE A 149 2.69 6.59 -3.20
CA PHE A 149 1.74 7.60 -3.67
C PHE A 149 2.18 8.39 -4.92
N ARG A 150 3.08 7.85 -5.71
CA ARG A 150 3.58 8.47 -6.92
C ARG A 150 3.07 7.76 -8.18
N PRO A 151 2.76 8.48 -9.28
CA PRO A 151 2.37 7.87 -10.54
C PRO A 151 3.50 6.99 -11.08
N LYS A 152 3.13 5.86 -11.71
CA LYS A 152 4.06 4.88 -12.31
C LYS A 152 5.07 4.26 -11.35
N ARG A 153 4.97 4.51 -10.03
CA ARG A 153 5.81 3.90 -9.00
C ARG A 153 5.00 2.94 -8.12
N ASN A 154 5.66 1.88 -7.64
CA ASN A 154 4.99 0.86 -6.85
C ASN A 154 5.94 0.23 -5.82
N GLN A 155 5.37 -0.58 -4.93
CA GLN A 155 6.10 -1.26 -3.86
C GLN A 155 7.14 -2.27 -4.36
N HIS A 156 6.93 -2.88 -5.52
CA HIS A 156 7.89 -3.84 -6.08
C HIS A 156 9.18 -3.15 -6.51
N GLN A 157 9.07 -1.96 -7.13
CA GLN A 157 10.24 -1.13 -7.47
C GLN A 157 11.04 -0.71 -6.22
N ALA A 158 10.33 -0.39 -5.11
CA ALA A 158 10.98 -0.11 -3.83
C ALA A 158 11.77 -1.30 -3.30
N ILE A 159 11.21 -2.51 -3.39
CA ILE A 159 11.89 -3.75 -3.00
C ILE A 159 13.09 -4.04 -3.92
N GLU A 160 12.97 -3.81 -5.23
CA GLU A 160 14.09 -3.97 -6.18
C GLU A 160 15.24 -3.02 -5.83
N LYS A 161 14.95 -1.76 -5.53
CA LYS A 161 15.98 -0.82 -5.09
C LYS A 161 16.65 -1.27 -3.78
N SER A 162 15.88 -1.82 -2.85
CA SER A 162 16.39 -2.40 -1.61
C SER A 162 17.31 -3.61 -1.86
N LYS A 163 16.97 -4.48 -2.82
CA LYS A 163 17.80 -5.61 -3.24
C LYS A 163 19.14 -5.13 -3.80
N LYS A 164 19.12 -4.14 -4.70
CA LYS A 164 20.33 -3.54 -5.28
C LYS A 164 21.29 -3.01 -4.20
N TYR A 165 20.78 -2.32 -3.18
CA TYR A 165 21.62 -1.85 -2.07
C TYR A 165 22.22 -3.02 -1.27
N TYR A 166 21.44 -4.07 -1.05
CA TYR A 166 21.96 -5.27 -0.38
C TYR A 166 23.07 -5.97 -1.21
N GLU A 167 22.94 -6.03 -2.53
CA GLU A 167 23.95 -6.54 -3.47
C GLU A 167 25.25 -5.71 -3.41
N GLN A 168 25.12 -4.38 -3.32
CA GLN A 168 26.24 -3.45 -3.17
C GLN A 168 26.96 -3.53 -1.81
N GLY A 169 26.60 -4.47 -0.95
CA GLY A 169 27.26 -4.67 0.34
C GLY A 169 26.64 -3.92 1.53
N TYR A 170 25.53 -3.22 1.36
CA TYR A 170 24.80 -2.58 2.46
C TYR A 170 23.94 -3.61 3.19
N LYS A 171 24.56 -4.36 4.12
CA LYS A 171 23.96 -5.54 4.77
C LYS A 171 23.18 -5.22 6.05
N VAL A 172 23.09 -3.95 6.43
CA VAL A 172 22.36 -3.48 7.60
C VAL A 172 21.33 -2.44 7.15
N ALA A 173 20.10 -2.56 7.64
CA ALA A 173 19.04 -1.58 7.43
C ALA A 173 18.69 -0.88 8.75
N VAL A 174 18.40 0.39 8.64
CA VAL A 174 17.80 1.22 9.67
C VAL A 174 16.34 1.41 9.28
N ASP A 175 15.45 0.77 10.01
CA ASP A 175 14.00 0.87 9.88
C ASP A 175 13.51 1.90 10.90
N CYS A 176 13.02 3.04 10.43
CA CYS A 176 12.57 4.14 11.28
C CYS A 176 11.05 4.32 11.10
N ASP A 177 10.29 4.09 12.16
CA ASP A 177 8.83 4.16 12.20
C ASP A 177 8.39 5.51 12.80
N LEU A 178 7.51 6.22 12.08
CA LEU A 178 6.94 7.48 12.54
C LEU A 178 5.65 7.25 13.34
N LYS A 179 5.51 7.91 14.49
CA LYS A 179 4.31 7.78 15.33
C LYS A 179 3.21 8.68 14.80
N SER A 180 2.09 8.06 14.37
CA SER A 180 0.90 8.80 13.91
C SER A 180 1.20 9.89 12.87
N TYR A 181 2.08 9.64 11.93
CA TYR A 181 2.65 10.60 11.00
C TYR A 181 1.62 11.59 10.42
N PHE A 182 0.50 11.08 9.87
CA PHE A 182 -0.53 11.94 9.28
C PHE A 182 -1.21 12.87 10.29
N ASP A 183 -1.24 12.52 11.57
CA ASP A 183 -1.86 13.33 12.63
C ASP A 183 -0.88 14.38 13.19
N THR A 184 0.43 14.28 12.87
CA THR A 184 1.48 15.14 13.44
C THR A 184 2.13 16.11 12.44
N ILE A 185 1.71 16.10 11.17
CA ILE A 185 2.22 17.03 10.15
C ILE A 185 1.99 18.48 10.59
N ASN A 186 3.06 19.26 10.71
CA ASN A 186 2.97 20.67 11.05
C ASN A 186 2.48 21.47 9.84
N HIS A 187 1.31 22.16 9.98
CA HIS A 187 0.68 22.89 8.89
C HIS A 187 1.54 24.05 8.36
N GLN A 188 2.21 24.79 9.25
CA GLN A 188 3.03 25.94 8.84
C GLN A 188 4.22 25.48 7.98
N LYS A 189 4.99 24.48 8.47
CA LYS A 189 6.08 23.89 7.70
C LYS A 189 5.62 23.29 6.37
N LEU A 190 4.48 22.60 6.35
CA LEU A 190 3.91 22.08 5.11
C LEU A 190 3.61 23.20 4.12
N MET A 191 3.05 24.32 4.59
CA MET A 191 2.77 25.47 3.72
C MET A 191 4.04 26.16 3.23
N GLU A 192 5.08 26.21 4.04
CA GLU A 192 6.41 26.71 3.62
C GLU A 192 6.97 25.83 2.48
N TYR A 193 6.92 24.52 2.63
CA TYR A 193 7.37 23.58 1.59
C TYR A 193 6.52 23.63 0.33
N LEU A 194 5.20 23.82 0.45
CA LEU A 194 4.30 23.99 -0.69
C LEU A 194 4.60 25.26 -1.50
N LYS A 195 4.93 26.37 -0.83
CA LYS A 195 5.27 27.65 -1.50
C LYS A 195 6.49 27.54 -2.42
N VAL A 196 7.36 26.56 -2.20
CA VAL A 196 8.47 26.27 -3.12
C VAL A 196 7.98 25.81 -4.50
N PHE A 197 6.84 25.12 -4.55
CA PHE A 197 6.27 24.53 -5.78
C PHE A 197 5.09 25.30 -6.33
N ILE A 198 4.34 26.01 -5.48
CA ILE A 198 3.07 26.65 -5.82
C ILE A 198 3.13 28.11 -5.39
N GLN A 199 3.02 29.04 -6.37
CA GLN A 199 2.96 30.48 -6.11
C GLN A 199 1.52 31.02 -6.09
N ASP A 200 0.55 30.27 -6.63
CA ASP A 200 -0.86 30.65 -6.67
C ASP A 200 -1.44 30.74 -5.24
N ARG A 201 -1.72 31.98 -4.83
CA ARG A 201 -2.22 32.29 -3.49
C ARG A 201 -3.60 31.67 -3.23
N VAL A 202 -4.45 31.55 -4.27
CA VAL A 202 -5.80 30.99 -4.14
C VAL A 202 -5.71 29.48 -3.85
N ILE A 203 -4.84 28.77 -4.57
CA ILE A 203 -4.59 27.34 -4.33
C ILE A 203 -3.99 27.11 -2.95
N LEU A 204 -2.99 27.90 -2.55
CA LEU A 204 -2.39 27.80 -1.20
C LEU A 204 -3.42 28.03 -0.11
N LYS A 205 -4.24 29.09 -0.23
CA LYS A 205 -5.33 29.37 0.71
C LYS A 205 -6.34 28.23 0.78
N LEU A 206 -6.70 27.64 -0.36
CA LEU A 206 -7.62 26.52 -0.43
C LEU A 206 -7.05 25.25 0.23
N ILE A 207 -5.78 24.93 0.00
CA ILE A 207 -5.10 23.81 0.68
C ILE A 207 -5.07 24.06 2.19
N TRP A 208 -4.77 25.28 2.63
CA TRP A 208 -4.81 25.66 4.03
C TRP A 208 -6.20 25.43 4.65
N LYS A 209 -7.27 25.83 3.96
CA LYS A 209 -8.64 25.59 4.40
C LYS A 209 -8.95 24.10 4.55
N PHE A 210 -8.46 23.24 3.62
CA PHE A 210 -8.60 21.78 3.74
C PHE A 210 -7.83 21.20 4.92
N LEU A 211 -6.70 21.78 5.32
CA LEU A 211 -5.96 21.36 6.51
C LEU A 211 -6.67 21.79 7.80
N LYS A 212 -7.35 22.94 7.78
CA LYS A 212 -8.01 23.56 8.94
C LYS A 212 -9.51 23.25 9.05
N CYS A 213 -10.13 22.50 8.11
CA CYS A 213 -11.57 22.28 8.05
C CYS A 213 -12.18 21.55 9.27
N GLY A 214 -11.35 21.04 10.18
CA GLY A 214 -11.81 20.37 11.38
C GLY A 214 -12.20 18.90 11.15
N ILE A 215 -12.49 18.24 12.26
CA ILE A 215 -12.85 16.83 12.30
C ILE A 215 -14.10 16.67 13.15
N LEU A 216 -15.15 16.06 12.59
CA LEU A 216 -16.32 15.63 13.32
C LEU A 216 -16.07 14.25 13.94
N GLU A 217 -15.98 14.18 15.26
CA GLU A 217 -15.81 12.97 16.05
C GLU A 217 -16.84 12.96 17.18
N ASP A 218 -17.66 11.91 17.27
CA ASP A 218 -18.70 11.74 18.30
C ASP A 218 -19.69 12.94 18.41
N GLY A 219 -20.07 13.52 17.26
CA GLY A 219 -21.02 14.66 17.21
C GLY A 219 -20.38 16.03 17.45
N LEU A 220 -19.11 16.10 17.81
CA LEU A 220 -18.41 17.35 18.08
C LEU A 220 -17.39 17.67 16.98
N THR A 221 -17.40 18.92 16.51
CA THR A 221 -16.37 19.41 15.59
C THR A 221 -15.17 19.92 16.37
N LYS A 222 -14.02 19.28 16.14
CA LYS A 222 -12.73 19.69 16.71
C LYS A 222 -11.91 20.41 15.65
N SER A 223 -11.32 21.55 16.00
CA SER A 223 -10.34 22.21 15.14
C SER A 223 -9.10 21.35 14.93
N THR A 224 -8.47 21.46 13.76
CA THR A 224 -7.20 20.78 13.46
C THR A 224 -6.06 21.80 13.46
N GLU A 225 -5.15 21.71 14.44
CA GLU A 225 -3.95 22.53 14.50
C GLU A 225 -2.76 21.89 13.79
N SER A 226 -2.78 20.58 13.68
CA SER A 226 -1.77 19.76 12.99
C SER A 226 -2.43 18.59 12.28
N GLY A 227 -1.67 17.96 11.39
CA GLY A 227 -2.06 16.75 10.68
C GLY A 227 -2.76 17.00 9.34
N ALA A 228 -2.71 15.99 8.49
CA ALA A 228 -3.50 15.90 7.26
C ALA A 228 -4.48 14.73 7.40
N PRO A 229 -5.78 14.91 7.07
CA PRO A 229 -6.78 13.86 7.28
C PRO A 229 -6.41 12.57 6.56
N GLN A 230 -6.24 11.45 7.30
CA GLN A 230 -6.05 10.14 6.67
C GLN A 230 -7.31 9.74 5.89
N GLY A 231 -7.25 9.84 4.56
CA GLY A 231 -8.38 9.59 3.65
C GLY A 231 -8.75 10.77 2.77
N GLY A 232 -8.16 11.95 2.99
CA GLY A 232 -8.22 13.07 2.04
C GLY A 232 -7.47 12.74 0.75
N VAL A 233 -7.96 13.22 -0.38
CA VAL A 233 -7.35 12.97 -1.69
C VAL A 233 -6.01 13.69 -1.85
N LEU A 234 -5.85 14.86 -1.22
CA LEU A 234 -4.58 15.61 -1.23
C LEU A 234 -3.56 15.07 -0.22
N SER A 235 -3.99 14.37 0.83
CA SER A 235 -3.10 13.94 1.92
C SER A 235 -1.88 13.14 1.44
N PRO A 236 -1.94 12.26 0.44
CA PRO A 236 -0.79 11.54 -0.08
C PRO A 236 0.30 12.43 -0.69
N ILE A 237 -0.09 13.41 -1.52
CA ILE A 237 0.90 14.32 -2.13
C ILE A 237 1.47 15.30 -1.11
N LEU A 238 0.64 15.82 -0.20
CA LEU A 238 1.08 16.67 0.90
C LEU A 238 2.08 15.94 1.81
N SER A 239 1.81 14.66 2.08
CA SER A 239 2.73 13.77 2.80
C SER A 239 4.08 13.64 2.08
N ASN A 240 4.07 13.45 0.77
CA ASN A 240 5.30 13.35 0.00
C ASN A 240 6.08 14.67 -0.05
N ILE A 241 5.40 15.81 -0.17
CA ILE A 241 6.03 17.14 -0.11
C ILE A 241 6.73 17.35 1.24
N TYR A 242 6.06 16.98 2.33
CA TYR A 242 6.63 17.11 3.67
C TYR A 242 7.87 16.23 3.86
N LEU A 243 7.80 14.96 3.50
CA LEU A 243 8.89 14.00 3.65
C LEU A 243 9.98 14.14 2.56
N ASN A 244 9.74 14.95 1.53
CA ASN A 244 10.78 15.26 0.56
C ASN A 244 11.97 15.98 1.22
N GLN A 245 11.75 16.71 2.29
CA GLN A 245 12.83 17.33 3.07
C GLN A 245 13.74 16.27 3.71
N LEU A 246 13.16 15.15 4.19
CA LEU A 246 13.94 14.01 4.65
C LEU A 246 14.73 13.37 3.49
N ASP A 247 14.09 13.22 2.33
CA ASP A 247 14.74 12.63 1.15
C ASP A 247 15.95 13.46 0.70
N ILE A 248 15.81 14.79 0.70
CA ILE A 248 16.89 15.75 0.39
C ILE A 248 18.02 15.60 1.41
N GLU A 249 17.72 15.60 2.70
CA GLU A 249 18.71 15.48 3.76
C GLU A 249 19.46 14.15 3.71
N LEU A 250 18.74 13.03 3.46
CA LEU A 250 19.37 11.72 3.30
C LEU A 250 20.29 11.67 2.07
N THR A 251 19.87 12.29 0.96
CA THR A 251 20.66 12.40 -0.26
C THR A 251 21.90 13.26 -0.03
N LYS A 252 21.75 14.43 0.61
CA LYS A 252 22.86 15.35 0.97
C LYS A 252 23.92 14.64 1.82
N ARG A 253 23.50 13.79 2.77
CA ARG A 253 24.41 13.00 3.61
C ARG A 253 24.98 11.76 2.91
N GLY A 254 24.64 11.51 1.65
CA GLY A 254 25.10 10.34 0.88
C GLY A 254 24.51 9.00 1.33
N HIS A 255 23.39 9.00 2.05
CA HIS A 255 22.76 7.78 2.53
C HIS A 255 22.02 7.02 1.40
N ARG A 256 22.13 5.71 1.41
CA ARG A 256 21.32 4.82 0.58
C ARG A 256 20.01 4.55 1.29
N PHE A 257 18.89 4.94 0.70
CA PHE A 257 17.57 4.78 1.33
C PHE A 257 16.49 4.41 0.32
N VAL A 258 15.39 3.89 0.83
CA VAL A 258 14.16 3.63 0.08
C VAL A 258 12.99 4.06 0.95
N ARG A 259 12.12 4.90 0.40
CA ARG A 259 10.91 5.37 1.09
C ARG A 259 9.65 5.00 0.32
N PHE A 260 8.64 4.55 1.03
CA PHE A 260 7.29 4.31 0.51
C PHE A 260 6.27 4.98 1.44
N ALA A 261 5.84 6.17 1.10
CA ALA A 261 5.05 7.06 2.00
C ALA A 261 5.83 7.38 3.29
N ASP A 262 5.27 7.08 4.45
CA ASP A 262 5.87 7.21 5.77
C ASP A 262 6.79 6.04 6.19
N ASP A 263 6.77 4.93 5.44
CA ASP A 263 7.59 3.73 5.69
C ASP A 263 8.92 3.85 4.94
N PHE A 264 10.06 3.92 5.62
CA PHE A 264 11.37 4.07 4.98
C PHE A 264 12.48 3.29 5.68
N CYS A 265 13.44 2.87 4.87
CA CYS A 265 14.64 2.16 5.33
C CYS A 265 15.90 2.83 4.78
N ILE A 266 16.90 3.03 5.65
CA ILE A 266 18.24 3.50 5.27
C ILE A 266 19.19 2.29 5.33
N TYR A 267 20.05 2.16 4.32
CA TYR A 267 20.94 1.01 4.17
C TYR A 267 22.38 1.43 4.47
N VAL A 268 23.04 0.67 5.36
CA VAL A 268 24.40 0.94 5.82
C VAL A 268 25.24 -0.33 5.84
N LYS A 269 26.57 -0.21 5.95
CA LYS A 269 27.49 -1.36 5.91
C LYS A 269 27.67 -2.06 7.26
N SER A 270 27.52 -1.34 8.39
CA SER A 270 27.74 -1.87 9.74
C SER A 270 26.65 -1.48 10.72
N LYS A 271 26.46 -2.27 11.79
CA LYS A 271 25.50 -1.96 12.85
C LYS A 271 25.84 -0.65 13.57
N ARG A 272 27.14 -0.40 13.83
CA ARG A 272 27.61 0.84 14.48
C ARG A 272 27.24 2.07 13.66
N ALA A 273 27.45 2.01 12.33
CA ALA A 273 26.99 3.06 11.42
C ALA A 273 25.45 3.20 11.45
N GLY A 274 24.72 2.09 11.47
CA GLY A 274 23.27 2.10 11.57
C GLY A 274 22.75 2.78 12.82
N GLN A 275 23.35 2.52 13.97
CA GLN A 275 22.96 3.15 15.22
C GLN A 275 23.16 4.67 15.17
N ARG A 276 24.34 5.14 14.73
CA ARG A 276 24.62 6.58 14.56
C ARG A 276 23.65 7.25 13.58
N VAL A 277 23.33 6.56 12.47
CA VAL A 277 22.37 7.08 11.48
C VAL A 277 20.97 7.16 12.09
N LEU A 278 20.52 6.15 12.85
CA LEU A 278 19.22 6.19 13.52
C LEU A 278 19.12 7.38 14.48
N GLU A 279 20.12 7.60 15.33
CA GLU A 279 20.17 8.71 16.29
C GLU A 279 20.14 10.06 15.57
N SER A 280 21.01 10.25 14.57
CA SER A 280 21.12 11.49 13.80
C SER A 280 19.84 11.81 13.01
N ILE A 281 19.21 10.82 12.39
CA ILE A 281 17.96 11.01 11.62
C ILE A 281 16.77 11.21 12.57
N THR A 282 16.74 10.54 13.71
CA THR A 282 15.74 10.80 14.75
C THR A 282 15.80 12.26 15.21
N SER A 283 17.00 12.78 15.52
CA SER A 283 17.18 14.18 15.89
C SER A 283 16.70 15.14 14.79
N TYR A 284 17.00 14.85 13.52
CA TYR A 284 16.53 15.66 12.38
C TYR A 284 15.00 15.64 12.26
N LEU A 285 14.39 14.47 12.33
CA LEU A 285 12.93 14.29 12.24
C LEU A 285 12.20 15.07 13.35
N GLU A 286 12.70 15.00 14.58
CA GLU A 286 12.07 15.62 15.75
C GLU A 286 12.35 17.13 15.82
N LYS A 287 13.60 17.55 15.61
CA LYS A 287 13.98 18.97 15.72
C LYS A 287 13.57 19.78 14.49
N GLU A 288 13.89 19.29 13.30
CA GLU A 288 13.67 20.04 12.06
C GLU A 288 12.28 19.80 11.49
N LEU A 289 11.85 18.54 11.35
CA LEU A 289 10.56 18.23 10.75
C LEU A 289 9.40 18.18 11.76
N LYS A 290 9.66 18.35 13.07
CA LYS A 290 8.63 18.32 14.13
C LYS A 290 7.76 17.03 14.07
N LEU A 291 8.37 15.92 13.66
CA LEU A 291 7.73 14.60 13.60
C LEU A 291 8.17 13.76 14.79
N THR A 292 7.30 12.90 15.29
CA THR A 292 7.63 12.03 16.42
C THR A 292 8.06 10.65 15.93
N VAL A 293 9.25 10.21 16.32
CA VAL A 293 9.77 8.88 16.00
C VAL A 293 9.25 7.84 17.01
N ASN A 294 8.89 6.68 16.52
CA ASN A 294 8.47 5.55 17.35
C ASN A 294 9.70 4.70 17.74
N HIS A 295 10.36 5.05 18.84
CA HIS A 295 11.58 4.39 19.31
C HIS A 295 11.40 2.88 19.58
N THR A 296 10.19 2.43 19.97
CA THR A 296 9.93 1.00 20.23
C THR A 296 9.85 0.15 18.97
N LYS A 297 9.46 0.76 17.84
CA LYS A 297 9.34 0.07 16.55
C LYS A 297 10.56 0.30 15.66
N SER A 298 11.23 1.43 15.78
CA SER A 298 12.45 1.73 15.03
C SER A 298 13.57 0.77 15.39
N LYS A 299 14.26 0.21 14.39
CA LYS A 299 15.23 -0.88 14.58
C LYS A 299 16.38 -0.80 13.60
N VAL A 300 17.56 -1.18 14.08
CA VAL A 300 18.75 -1.42 13.26
C VAL A 300 19.02 -2.92 13.18
N GLY A 301 19.08 -3.47 11.99
CA GLY A 301 19.30 -4.90 11.83
C GLY A 301 19.51 -5.34 10.38
N SER A 302 19.66 -6.64 10.18
CA SER A 302 19.79 -7.19 8.82
C SER A 302 18.47 -7.08 8.04
N PRO A 303 18.50 -6.60 6.78
CA PRO A 303 17.34 -6.60 5.89
C PRO A 303 16.73 -7.99 5.65
N THR A 304 17.49 -9.05 5.96
CA THR A 304 16.99 -10.44 5.90
C THR A 304 16.02 -10.78 7.04
N LYS A 305 16.03 -10.01 8.13
CA LYS A 305 15.17 -10.18 9.31
C LYS A 305 14.17 -9.05 9.45
N LEU A 306 14.55 -7.83 9.10
CA LEU A 306 13.66 -6.67 9.13
C LEU A 306 12.63 -6.74 8.03
N LYS A 307 11.43 -6.25 8.33
CA LYS A 307 10.30 -6.24 7.43
C LYS A 307 10.18 -4.86 6.79
N PHE A 308 10.35 -4.78 5.47
CA PHE A 308 10.00 -3.58 4.70
C PHE A 308 8.90 -3.91 3.71
N LEU A 309 7.79 -3.18 3.70
CA LEU A 309 6.61 -3.40 2.86
C LEU A 309 6.07 -4.85 2.89
N GLY A 310 6.26 -5.56 4.00
CA GLY A 310 5.84 -6.95 4.15
C GLY A 310 6.85 -7.99 3.64
N PHE A 311 7.97 -7.57 3.06
CA PHE A 311 9.05 -8.41 2.57
C PHE A 311 10.27 -8.39 3.49
N CYS A 312 11.12 -9.40 3.35
CA CYS A 312 12.50 -9.41 3.81
C CYS A 312 13.41 -9.73 2.62
N ILE A 313 14.59 -9.15 2.59
CA ILE A 313 15.60 -9.51 1.59
C ILE A 313 16.10 -10.93 1.86
N GLN A 314 16.48 -11.64 0.83
CA GLN A 314 17.05 -12.99 0.92
C GLN A 314 18.19 -13.15 -0.07
N GLY A 315 19.38 -13.42 0.43
CA GLY A 315 20.48 -13.91 -0.40
C GLY A 315 20.28 -15.38 -0.78
N SER A 316 20.69 -15.74 -1.97
CA SER A 316 20.75 -17.12 -2.47
C SER A 316 22.01 -17.30 -3.32
N PRO A 317 22.45 -18.54 -3.62
CA PRO A 317 23.55 -18.77 -4.56
C PRO A 317 23.34 -18.13 -5.93
N ASN A 318 22.09 -17.98 -6.35
CA ASN A 318 21.68 -17.42 -7.64
C ASN A 318 21.41 -15.91 -7.59
N GLY A 319 21.88 -15.20 -6.56
CA GLY A 319 21.70 -13.76 -6.41
C GLY A 319 20.83 -13.36 -5.23
N VAL A 320 20.48 -12.09 -5.17
CA VAL A 320 19.65 -11.51 -4.11
C VAL A 320 18.19 -11.46 -4.55
N GLY A 321 17.33 -12.02 -3.73
CA GLY A 321 15.90 -11.96 -3.90
C GLY A 321 15.19 -11.40 -2.67
N CYS A 322 13.90 -11.64 -2.59
CA CYS A 322 13.11 -11.32 -1.43
C CYS A 322 12.21 -12.50 -1.03
N ARG A 323 11.68 -12.45 0.18
CA ARG A 323 10.67 -13.40 0.67
C ARG A 323 9.60 -12.68 1.46
N PRO A 324 8.35 -13.17 1.49
CA PRO A 324 7.35 -12.61 2.36
C PRO A 324 7.77 -12.78 3.82
N HIS A 325 7.63 -11.74 4.62
CA HIS A 325 7.88 -11.82 6.06
C HIS A 325 6.96 -12.87 6.69
N HIS A 326 7.42 -13.57 7.74
CA HIS A 326 6.67 -14.66 8.37
C HIS A 326 5.26 -14.23 8.84
N SER A 327 5.10 -13.00 9.34
CA SER A 327 3.80 -12.46 9.74
C SER A 327 2.80 -12.33 8.58
N ALA A 328 3.28 -12.04 7.35
CA ALA A 328 2.44 -12.01 6.15
C ALA A 328 1.92 -13.41 5.79
N LYS A 329 2.80 -14.42 5.82
CA LYS A 329 2.44 -15.82 5.61
C LYS A 329 1.43 -16.31 6.67
N LYS A 330 1.67 -16.00 7.96
CA LYS A 330 0.78 -16.37 9.06
C LYS A 330 -0.61 -15.74 8.90
N ARG A 331 -0.70 -14.45 8.61
CA ARG A 331 -1.98 -13.74 8.36
C ARG A 331 -2.73 -14.33 7.17
N PHE A 332 -2.04 -14.61 6.08
CA PHE A 332 -2.62 -15.20 4.88
C PHE A 332 -3.23 -16.58 5.18
N LYS A 333 -2.45 -17.47 5.82
CA LYS A 333 -2.93 -18.81 6.23
C LYS A 333 -4.11 -18.71 7.19
N SER A 334 -4.09 -17.77 8.15
CA SER A 334 -5.21 -17.53 9.07
C SER A 334 -6.48 -17.06 8.34
N LYS A 335 -6.36 -16.15 7.37
CA LYS A 335 -7.48 -15.70 6.54
C LYS A 335 -8.10 -16.85 5.76
N LEU A 336 -7.27 -17.66 5.10
CA LEU A 336 -7.75 -18.88 4.40
C LEU A 336 -8.38 -19.89 5.37
N LYS A 337 -7.83 -20.06 6.59
CA LYS A 337 -8.40 -20.91 7.64
C LYS A 337 -9.82 -20.46 8.01
N ASN A 338 -10.05 -19.15 8.11
CA ASN A 338 -11.38 -18.60 8.41
C ASN A 338 -12.36 -18.81 7.26
N ILE A 339 -11.97 -18.55 6.02
CA ILE A 339 -12.79 -18.78 4.82
C ILE A 339 -13.17 -20.25 4.70
N THR A 340 -12.27 -21.17 5.05
CA THR A 340 -12.44 -22.61 4.93
C THR A 340 -12.87 -23.28 6.24
N ARG A 341 -13.57 -22.60 7.14
CA ARG A 341 -14.17 -23.23 8.34
C ARG A 341 -15.18 -24.28 7.92
N ARG A 342 -15.09 -25.49 8.51
CA ARG A 342 -15.98 -26.62 8.16
C ARG A 342 -17.48 -26.35 8.41
N ASN A 343 -17.77 -25.41 9.31
CA ASN A 343 -19.13 -25.04 9.72
C ASN A 343 -19.68 -23.86 8.92
N ARG A 344 -18.96 -23.38 7.92
CA ARG A 344 -19.38 -22.23 7.12
C ARG A 344 -20.62 -22.58 6.29
N SER A 345 -21.64 -21.75 6.37
CA SER A 345 -22.85 -21.77 5.53
C SER A 345 -22.57 -21.26 4.11
N GLY A 346 -23.58 -21.27 3.26
CA GLY A 346 -23.51 -20.78 1.87
C GLY A 346 -23.09 -21.84 0.86
N LYS A 347 -23.11 -21.48 -0.43
CA LYS A 347 -22.75 -22.39 -1.54
C LYS A 347 -21.23 -22.64 -1.57
N PHE A 348 -20.81 -23.83 -2.01
CA PHE A 348 -19.38 -24.16 -2.14
C PHE A 348 -18.67 -23.24 -3.12
N GLN A 349 -19.33 -22.88 -4.20
CA GLN A 349 -18.83 -21.97 -5.22
C GLN A 349 -18.48 -20.59 -4.65
N ASP A 350 -19.24 -20.07 -3.69
CA ASP A 350 -18.96 -18.78 -3.07
C ASP A 350 -17.70 -18.83 -2.19
N ILE A 351 -17.49 -19.97 -1.51
CA ILE A 351 -16.25 -20.22 -0.77
C ILE A 351 -15.05 -20.23 -1.73
N VAL A 352 -15.19 -20.91 -2.88
CA VAL A 352 -14.13 -20.99 -3.90
C VAL A 352 -13.85 -19.61 -4.51
N LYS A 353 -14.89 -18.82 -4.83
CA LYS A 353 -14.73 -17.43 -5.33
C LYS A 353 -13.97 -16.57 -4.33
N GLU A 354 -14.31 -16.66 -3.04
CA GLU A 354 -13.62 -15.88 -2.00
C GLU A 354 -12.16 -16.33 -1.80
N ILE A 355 -11.88 -17.64 -1.83
CA ILE A 355 -10.51 -18.17 -1.82
C ILE A 355 -9.73 -17.58 -2.99
N ASN A 356 -10.27 -17.67 -4.22
CA ASN A 356 -9.61 -17.16 -5.41
C ASN A 356 -9.30 -15.67 -5.31
N ARG A 357 -10.25 -14.85 -4.83
CA ARG A 357 -10.03 -13.41 -4.64
C ARG A 357 -8.86 -13.15 -3.68
N VAL A 358 -8.80 -13.86 -2.57
CA VAL A 358 -7.77 -13.68 -1.55
C VAL A 358 -6.41 -14.21 -2.01
N THR A 359 -6.38 -15.37 -2.67
CA THR A 359 -5.14 -16.00 -3.14
C THR A 359 -4.53 -15.25 -4.31
N VAL A 360 -5.34 -14.84 -5.29
CA VAL A 360 -4.86 -14.05 -6.44
C VAL A 360 -4.29 -12.73 -5.97
N GLY A 361 -5.00 -11.98 -5.12
CA GLY A 361 -4.50 -10.71 -4.59
C GLY A 361 -3.19 -10.86 -3.81
N TRP A 362 -3.08 -11.92 -2.98
CA TRP A 362 -1.88 -12.17 -2.21
C TRP A 362 -0.68 -12.60 -3.10
N ILE A 363 -0.91 -13.45 -4.09
CA ILE A 363 0.13 -13.89 -5.04
C ILE A 363 0.56 -12.75 -5.95
N ASN A 364 -0.36 -11.90 -6.42
CA ASN A 364 0.00 -10.72 -7.22
C ASN A 364 0.94 -9.77 -6.47
N TYR A 365 0.76 -9.65 -5.15
CA TYR A 365 1.63 -8.81 -4.31
C TYR A 365 2.96 -9.48 -3.96
N TYR A 366 2.92 -10.73 -3.46
CA TYR A 366 4.10 -11.43 -2.96
C TYR A 366 4.78 -12.35 -3.99
N GLY A 367 4.21 -12.53 -5.18
CA GLY A 367 4.66 -13.51 -6.17
C GLY A 367 6.05 -13.27 -6.77
N ILE A 368 6.59 -12.07 -6.62
CA ILE A 368 7.99 -11.74 -6.97
C ILE A 368 9.03 -12.41 -6.03
N SER A 369 8.57 -13.08 -4.99
CA SER A 369 9.40 -13.61 -3.90
C SER A 369 9.78 -15.07 -4.08
N PHE A 370 10.89 -15.48 -3.48
CA PHE A 370 11.25 -16.89 -3.33
C PHE A 370 10.31 -17.60 -2.36
N MET A 371 9.27 -18.27 -2.87
CA MET A 371 8.29 -18.92 -2.01
C MET A 371 7.66 -20.20 -2.60
N LYS A 372 8.31 -20.83 -3.57
CA LYS A 372 7.81 -22.05 -4.25
C LYS A 372 7.36 -23.12 -3.25
N MET A 373 8.22 -23.50 -2.31
CA MET A 373 7.90 -24.50 -1.29
C MET A 373 6.68 -24.10 -0.43
N PHE A 374 6.62 -22.83 0.00
CA PHE A 374 5.49 -22.34 0.77
C PHE A 374 4.17 -22.47 -0.01
N ILE A 375 4.16 -22.15 -1.29
CA ILE A 375 2.96 -22.26 -2.14
C ILE A 375 2.54 -23.73 -2.32
N GLN A 376 3.50 -24.64 -2.51
CA GLN A 376 3.23 -26.07 -2.61
C GLN A 376 2.62 -26.64 -1.32
N GLU A 377 3.18 -26.31 -0.16
CA GLU A 377 2.65 -26.72 1.14
C GLU A 377 1.26 -26.12 1.40
N LEU A 378 1.08 -24.85 1.07
CA LEU A 378 -0.20 -24.16 1.20
C LEU A 378 -1.27 -24.81 0.32
N THR A 379 -0.93 -25.18 -0.92
CA THR A 379 -1.82 -25.88 -1.86
C THR A 379 -2.26 -27.23 -1.29
N LYS A 380 -1.33 -28.04 -0.78
CA LYS A 380 -1.64 -29.33 -0.13
C LYS A 380 -2.59 -29.13 1.04
N TRP A 381 -2.30 -28.16 1.91
CA TRP A 381 -3.10 -27.84 3.08
C TRP A 381 -4.50 -27.31 2.71
N LEU A 382 -4.59 -26.42 1.72
CA LEU A 382 -5.88 -25.85 1.27
C LEU A 382 -6.77 -26.93 0.66
N ASN A 383 -6.24 -27.79 -0.21
CA ASN A 383 -6.95 -28.89 -0.81
C ASN A 383 -7.49 -29.88 0.25
N HIS A 384 -6.70 -30.16 1.29
CA HIS A 384 -7.16 -30.97 2.41
C HIS A 384 -8.36 -30.31 3.13
N ARG A 385 -8.32 -29.00 3.39
CA ARG A 385 -9.44 -28.27 4.00
C ARG A 385 -10.71 -28.27 3.14
N LEU A 386 -10.55 -28.12 1.83
CA LEU A 386 -11.68 -28.18 0.88
C LEU A 386 -12.32 -29.59 0.86
N ARG A 387 -11.51 -30.66 0.84
CA ARG A 387 -12.02 -32.03 0.97
C ARG A 387 -12.79 -32.23 2.28
N GLN A 388 -12.32 -31.65 3.40
CA GLN A 388 -13.02 -31.69 4.68
C GLN A 388 -14.41 -31.03 4.61
N ILE A 389 -14.52 -29.87 3.95
CA ILE A 389 -15.79 -29.16 3.76
C ILE A 389 -16.74 -29.99 2.92
N ILE A 390 -16.26 -30.51 1.79
CA ILE A 390 -17.06 -31.34 0.86
C ILE A 390 -17.54 -32.58 1.60
N TRP A 391 -16.66 -33.30 2.27
CA TRP A 391 -16.98 -34.48 3.05
C TRP A 391 -18.03 -34.22 4.12
N LYS A 392 -17.94 -33.11 4.83
CA LYS A 392 -18.97 -32.74 5.82
C LYS A 392 -20.30 -32.41 5.18
N ARG A 393 -20.34 -31.83 3.97
CA ARG A 393 -21.54 -31.45 3.25
C ARG A 393 -22.29 -32.67 2.71
N TRP A 394 -21.62 -33.77 2.44
CA TRP A 394 -22.24 -35.05 2.07
C TRP A 394 -22.80 -35.76 3.30
N LYS A 395 -23.56 -35.13 4.12
CA LYS A 395 -24.04 -35.50 5.45
C LYS A 395 -24.29 -37.00 5.66
N LYS A 396 -25.18 -37.62 4.84
CA LYS A 396 -25.65 -39.01 4.96
C LYS A 396 -24.65 -39.99 4.34
N THR A 397 -24.52 -41.19 4.92
CA THR A 397 -23.66 -42.27 4.39
C THR A 397 -24.00 -42.62 2.94
N LYS A 398 -25.28 -42.74 2.60
CA LYS A 398 -25.78 -42.99 1.24
C LYS A 398 -25.27 -41.90 0.27
N THR A 399 -25.38 -40.63 0.62
CA THR A 399 -24.86 -39.52 -0.20
C THR A 399 -23.35 -39.61 -0.38
N LYS A 400 -22.59 -39.87 0.69
CA LYS A 400 -21.10 -40.02 0.64
C LYS A 400 -20.72 -41.16 -0.33
N TYR A 401 -21.41 -42.30 -0.22
CA TYR A 401 -21.18 -43.44 -1.10
C TYR A 401 -21.43 -43.09 -2.57
N HIS A 402 -22.62 -42.55 -2.89
CA HIS A 402 -22.99 -42.20 -4.27
C HIS A 402 -22.02 -41.15 -4.86
N GLN A 403 -21.64 -40.15 -4.10
CA GLN A 403 -20.68 -39.14 -4.55
C GLN A 403 -19.30 -39.75 -4.81
N LEU A 404 -18.81 -40.66 -3.97
CA LEU A 404 -17.54 -41.36 -4.20
C LEU A 404 -17.63 -42.23 -5.47
N ARG A 405 -18.73 -42.96 -5.68
CA ARG A 405 -18.96 -43.75 -6.89
C ARG A 405 -18.95 -42.87 -8.16
N ARG A 406 -19.67 -41.75 -8.12
CA ARG A 406 -19.71 -40.73 -9.20
C ARG A 406 -18.34 -40.19 -9.53
N LEU A 407 -17.44 -40.09 -8.54
CA LEU A 407 -16.07 -39.63 -8.70
C LEU A 407 -15.08 -40.77 -9.05
N GLY A 408 -15.58 -41.96 -9.42
CA GLY A 408 -14.76 -43.05 -9.95
C GLY A 408 -14.10 -43.95 -8.89
N ILE A 409 -14.58 -43.95 -7.65
CA ILE A 409 -14.08 -44.88 -6.62
C ILE A 409 -14.79 -46.23 -6.72
N LYS A 410 -14.06 -47.34 -6.60
CA LYS A 410 -14.60 -48.69 -6.61
C LYS A 410 -15.63 -48.91 -5.48
N HIS A 411 -16.57 -49.83 -5.65
CA HIS A 411 -17.69 -50.11 -4.74
C HIS A 411 -17.19 -50.32 -3.29
N GLU A 412 -16.35 -51.30 -3.08
CA GLU A 412 -15.86 -51.68 -1.75
C GLU A 412 -15.14 -50.53 -1.01
N GLU A 413 -14.28 -49.81 -1.74
CA GLU A 413 -13.54 -48.68 -1.18
C GLU A 413 -14.50 -47.53 -0.83
N ALA A 414 -15.45 -47.23 -1.69
CA ALA A 414 -16.49 -46.22 -1.47
C ALA A 414 -17.37 -46.56 -0.27
N TRP A 415 -17.83 -47.82 -0.16
CA TRP A 415 -18.64 -48.30 0.94
C TRP A 415 -17.88 -48.20 2.28
N ARG A 416 -16.66 -48.74 2.34
CA ARG A 416 -15.81 -48.68 3.53
C ARG A 416 -15.58 -47.26 4.04
N VAL A 417 -15.27 -46.30 3.12
CA VAL A 417 -14.99 -44.92 3.51
C VAL A 417 -16.26 -44.15 3.86
N ALA A 418 -17.39 -44.38 3.17
CA ALA A 418 -18.68 -43.76 3.48
C ALA A 418 -19.19 -44.11 4.89
N ASN A 419 -18.97 -45.37 5.32
CA ASN A 419 -19.34 -45.87 6.65
C ASN A 419 -18.27 -45.56 7.74
N SER A 420 -17.20 -44.89 7.40
CA SER A 420 -16.13 -44.60 8.36
C SER A 420 -16.62 -43.70 9.50
N ARG A 421 -16.42 -44.15 10.75
CA ARG A 421 -16.67 -43.38 11.98
C ARG A 421 -15.53 -42.39 12.33
N LYS A 422 -14.45 -42.37 11.53
CA LYS A 422 -13.31 -41.45 11.75
C LYS A 422 -13.74 -40.01 11.50
N GLY A 423 -13.17 -39.09 12.28
CA GLY A 423 -13.45 -37.63 12.18
C GLY A 423 -13.17 -37.06 10.78
N TYR A 424 -13.92 -36.05 10.39
CA TYR A 424 -13.86 -35.40 9.05
C TYR A 424 -12.45 -35.04 8.59
N TRP A 425 -11.60 -34.56 9.50
CA TRP A 425 -10.22 -34.20 9.20
C TRP A 425 -9.37 -35.42 8.84
N ARG A 426 -9.55 -36.53 9.55
CA ARG A 426 -8.82 -37.77 9.26
C ARG A 426 -9.24 -38.38 7.95
N VAL A 427 -10.54 -38.44 7.67
CA VAL A 427 -11.10 -38.99 6.42
C VAL A 427 -10.69 -38.14 5.21
N SER A 428 -10.67 -36.80 5.35
CA SER A 428 -10.26 -35.89 4.27
C SER A 428 -8.78 -36.03 3.84
N ARG A 429 -7.95 -36.72 4.65
CA ARG A 429 -6.57 -37.13 4.32
C ARG A 429 -6.46 -38.52 3.71
N SER A 430 -7.53 -39.31 3.68
CA SER A 430 -7.48 -40.68 3.15
C SER A 430 -7.10 -40.71 1.66
N LYS A 431 -6.37 -41.75 1.26
CA LYS A 431 -6.01 -41.96 -0.14
C LYS A 431 -7.26 -41.97 -1.04
N THR A 432 -8.36 -42.58 -0.59
CA THR A 432 -9.64 -42.63 -1.29
C THR A 432 -10.19 -41.22 -1.58
N LEU A 433 -10.27 -40.33 -0.58
CA LEU A 433 -10.79 -39.00 -0.79
C LEU A 433 -9.85 -38.15 -1.66
N GLN A 434 -8.52 -38.39 -1.59
CA GLN A 434 -7.56 -37.74 -2.48
C GLN A 434 -7.72 -38.22 -3.93
N LYS A 435 -8.02 -39.53 -4.16
CA LYS A 435 -8.30 -40.07 -5.49
C LYS A 435 -9.65 -39.55 -6.05
N ALA A 436 -10.68 -39.46 -5.21
CA ALA A 436 -11.99 -38.97 -5.59
C ALA A 436 -11.98 -37.48 -5.93
N ILE A 437 -11.44 -36.67 -5.01
CA ILE A 437 -11.39 -35.21 -5.15
C ILE A 437 -9.95 -34.78 -5.45
N LYS A 438 -9.54 -35.03 -6.69
CA LYS A 438 -8.22 -34.63 -7.21
C LYS A 438 -8.12 -33.09 -7.31
N ILE A 439 -6.90 -32.55 -7.46
CA ILE A 439 -6.68 -31.13 -7.76
C ILE A 439 -7.44 -30.73 -9.03
N LYS A 440 -7.36 -31.54 -10.09
CA LYS A 440 -8.12 -31.32 -11.35
C LYS A 440 -9.62 -31.18 -11.11
N THR A 441 -10.20 -31.96 -10.17
CA THR A 441 -11.63 -31.88 -9.80
C THR A 441 -11.94 -30.54 -9.10
N LEU A 442 -11.09 -30.10 -8.17
CA LEU A 442 -11.24 -28.79 -7.51
C LEU A 442 -11.11 -27.64 -8.50
N ASN A 443 -10.20 -27.76 -9.47
CA ASN A 443 -10.03 -26.78 -10.55
C ASN A 443 -11.27 -26.71 -11.45
N LYS A 444 -11.86 -27.87 -11.83
CA LYS A 444 -13.15 -27.91 -12.54
C LYS A 444 -14.28 -27.23 -11.75
N TRP A 445 -14.23 -27.26 -10.43
CA TRP A 445 -15.18 -26.55 -9.55
C TRP A 445 -14.80 -25.08 -9.31
N GLY A 446 -13.85 -24.55 -10.08
CA GLY A 446 -13.50 -23.15 -10.14
C GLY A 446 -12.33 -22.71 -9.24
N LEU A 447 -11.67 -23.63 -8.52
CA LEU A 447 -10.49 -23.28 -7.73
C LEU A 447 -9.31 -23.00 -8.66
N LYS A 448 -8.67 -21.84 -8.50
CA LYS A 448 -7.44 -21.50 -9.24
C LYS A 448 -6.25 -22.26 -8.67
N ASP A 449 -5.39 -22.77 -9.55
CA ASP A 449 -4.14 -23.43 -9.15
C ASP A 449 -3.14 -22.39 -8.64
N LEU A 450 -2.77 -22.51 -7.37
CA LEU A 450 -1.84 -21.56 -6.72
C LEU A 450 -0.41 -21.70 -7.25
N ASN A 451 0.03 -22.89 -7.64
CA ASN A 451 1.37 -23.10 -8.19
C ASN A 451 1.47 -22.41 -9.56
N HIS A 452 0.49 -22.62 -10.42
CA HIS A 452 0.45 -21.96 -11.73
C HIS A 452 0.33 -20.43 -11.61
N LEU A 453 -0.49 -19.92 -10.69
CA LEU A 453 -0.59 -18.48 -10.43
C LEU A 453 0.75 -17.90 -9.96
N TYR A 454 1.45 -18.62 -9.09
CA TYR A 454 2.75 -18.20 -8.59
C TYR A 454 3.82 -18.25 -9.68
N GLU A 455 3.94 -19.34 -10.41
CA GLU A 455 4.92 -19.50 -11.49
C GLU A 455 4.73 -18.42 -12.57
N ARG A 456 3.49 -18.20 -13.02
CA ARG A 456 3.17 -17.13 -13.96
C ARG A 456 3.60 -15.76 -13.43
N ARG A 457 3.31 -15.45 -12.16
CA ARG A 457 3.67 -14.15 -11.57
C ARG A 457 5.17 -14.00 -11.35
N TYR A 458 5.83 -15.07 -10.92
CA TYR A 458 7.27 -15.09 -10.68
C TYR A 458 8.07 -14.93 -11.98
N LEU A 459 7.66 -15.60 -13.04
CA LEU A 459 8.31 -15.52 -14.35
C LEU A 459 8.04 -14.21 -15.10
N SER A 460 6.95 -13.51 -14.77
CA SER A 460 6.62 -12.21 -15.35
C SER A 460 7.36 -11.03 -14.71
N TYR A 461 8.21 -11.31 -13.73
CA TYR A 461 8.96 -10.32 -12.96
C TYR A 461 10.47 -10.46 -13.15
#